data_3b50171aa0e9fd2ffbd4b0ba8f3ccb37
#
_entry.id   3b50171aa0e9fd2ffbd4b0ba8f3ccb37
#
_cell.length_a   1.000
_cell.length_b   1.000
_cell.length_c   1.000
_cell.angle_alpha   90.00
_cell.angle_beta   90.00
_cell.angle_gamma   90.00
#
_symmetry.space_group_name_H-M   'P 1'
#
loop_
_entity.id
_entity.type
_entity.pdbx_description
1 polymer ?
#
loop_
_entity_poly.entity_id
_entity_poly.type
_entity_poly.pdbx_seq_one_letter_code
_entity_poly.pdbx_strand_id
1 'polypeptide(L)'
;VDRDYFLAFKERGHEGLFVGRPVPSRITGVMSLPLARGFRTPQGEFGGIVLGAVRLSYFNELFASVDLGEKSGVNLFRNDGVIVSRFPYGDADVGKSIAGTPNMIRFQQEKEGSFVGRAALDGVERSYSFKHLGRFPLILNVAQAKATIFKKWNRSAWGLGLFTFALMLASMALAVLFNRELHRRQAVSAQLQRAERDMSN
;
A
#
# COMPACT_ATOMS: atom_id res chain seq x y z
N VAL A 1 18.72 -23.63 -28.01
CA VAL A 1 17.71 -22.83 -27.27
C VAL A 1 18.28 -22.57 -25.92
N ASP A 2 18.49 -21.29 -25.60
CA ASP A 2 19.32 -20.77 -24.50
C ASP A 2 18.51 -20.10 -23.34
N ARG A 3 17.19 -20.19 -23.43
CA ARG A 3 16.31 -19.56 -22.41
C ARG A 3 16.16 -20.44 -21.18
N ASP A 4 16.13 -19.81 -20.01
CA ASP A 4 16.04 -20.46 -18.70
C ASP A 4 14.82 -21.38 -18.57
N TYR A 5 13.67 -20.97 -19.12
CA TYR A 5 12.46 -21.79 -19.12
C TYR A 5 12.54 -23.05 -19.98
N PHE A 6 13.38 -23.08 -21.03
CA PHE A 6 13.59 -24.29 -21.84
C PHE A 6 14.57 -25.24 -21.13
N LEU A 7 15.66 -24.70 -20.62
CA LEU A 7 16.68 -25.46 -19.91
C LEU A 7 16.14 -26.07 -18.61
N ALA A 8 15.20 -25.38 -17.94
CA ALA A 8 14.55 -25.90 -16.75
C ALA A 8 13.87 -27.25 -16.97
N PHE A 9 13.22 -27.44 -18.11
CA PHE A 9 12.56 -28.71 -18.45
C PHE A 9 13.48 -29.74 -19.06
N LYS A 10 14.34 -29.30 -20.00
CA LYS A 10 15.22 -30.20 -20.77
C LYS A 10 16.35 -30.78 -19.90
N GLU A 11 16.99 -29.94 -19.08
CA GLU A 11 18.20 -30.31 -18.35
C GLU A 11 17.95 -30.60 -16.87
N ARG A 12 17.02 -29.83 -16.25
CA ARG A 12 16.76 -29.92 -14.80
C ARG A 12 15.52 -30.76 -14.45
N GLY A 13 14.80 -31.26 -15.43
CA GLY A 13 13.62 -32.11 -15.22
C GLY A 13 12.49 -31.41 -14.45
N HIS A 14 12.35 -30.08 -14.59
CA HIS A 14 11.32 -29.32 -13.87
C HIS A 14 9.92 -29.87 -14.20
N GLU A 15 9.10 -30.02 -13.18
CA GLU A 15 7.71 -30.46 -13.32
C GLU A 15 6.75 -29.29 -13.00
N GLY A 16 5.60 -29.27 -13.67
CA GLY A 16 4.56 -28.27 -13.48
C GLY A 16 4.79 -26.97 -14.25
N LEU A 17 4.30 -25.87 -13.71
CA LEU A 17 4.42 -24.54 -14.31
C LEU A 17 5.73 -23.87 -13.88
N PHE A 18 6.55 -23.50 -14.85
CA PHE A 18 7.74 -22.70 -14.66
C PHE A 18 7.44 -21.22 -14.94
N VAL A 19 7.75 -20.35 -14.01
CA VAL A 19 7.67 -18.91 -14.16
C VAL A 19 9.10 -18.39 -14.38
N GLY A 20 9.39 -17.95 -15.60
CA GLY A 20 10.72 -17.46 -15.99
C GLY A 20 11.03 -16.08 -15.40
N ARG A 21 12.24 -15.58 -15.68
CA ARG A 21 12.59 -14.19 -15.40
C ARG A 21 11.97 -13.26 -16.43
N PRO A 22 11.63 -12.01 -16.07
CA PRO A 22 11.23 -11.02 -17.06
C PRO A 22 12.31 -10.87 -18.14
N VAL A 23 11.90 -10.99 -19.39
CA VAL A 23 12.79 -10.87 -20.54
C VAL A 23 12.10 -10.18 -21.71
N PRO A 24 12.84 -9.47 -22.58
CA PRO A 24 12.25 -8.98 -23.81
C PRO A 24 11.88 -10.15 -24.72
N SER A 25 10.66 -10.10 -25.27
CA SER A 25 10.19 -11.05 -26.26
C SER A 25 11.04 -10.96 -27.50
N ARG A 26 11.52 -12.09 -28.06
CA ARG A 26 12.28 -12.12 -29.31
C ARG A 26 11.44 -11.75 -30.51
N ILE A 27 10.12 -11.86 -30.43
CA ILE A 27 9.21 -11.59 -31.55
C ILE A 27 8.79 -10.13 -31.55
N THR A 28 8.44 -9.57 -30.35
CA THR A 28 7.85 -8.24 -30.25
C THR A 28 8.74 -7.21 -29.57
N GLY A 29 9.87 -7.61 -28.98
CA GLY A 29 10.72 -6.75 -28.17
C GLY A 29 10.11 -6.35 -26.80
N VAL A 30 8.83 -6.65 -26.54
CA VAL A 30 8.11 -6.22 -25.33
C VAL A 30 8.56 -7.03 -24.14
N MET A 31 8.85 -6.35 -23.02
CA MET A 31 9.16 -6.99 -21.74
C MET A 31 8.01 -7.87 -21.27
N SER A 32 8.28 -9.13 -21.04
CA SER A 32 7.27 -10.13 -20.75
C SER A 32 7.74 -11.12 -19.70
N LEU A 33 6.80 -11.64 -18.92
CA LEU A 33 7.01 -12.74 -17.98
C LEU A 33 6.69 -14.05 -18.71
N PRO A 34 7.68 -14.91 -18.99
CA PRO A 34 7.43 -16.19 -19.63
C PRO A 34 6.87 -17.20 -18.61
N LEU A 35 5.84 -17.92 -19.05
CA LEU A 35 5.21 -19.02 -18.32
C LEU A 35 5.33 -20.27 -19.18
N ALA A 36 6.02 -21.27 -18.71
CA ALA A 36 6.28 -22.48 -19.48
C ALA A 36 5.80 -23.74 -18.76
N ARG A 37 5.36 -24.71 -19.53
CA ARG A 37 5.04 -26.05 -19.04
C ARG A 37 5.62 -27.09 -19.99
N GLY A 38 6.39 -28.02 -19.44
CA GLY A 38 6.94 -29.13 -20.21
C GLY A 38 5.88 -30.19 -20.48
N PHE A 39 6.03 -30.88 -21.60
CA PHE A 39 5.28 -32.10 -21.87
C PHE A 39 6.25 -33.23 -22.26
N ARG A 40 5.80 -34.46 -22.00
CA ARG A 40 6.57 -35.68 -22.33
C ARG A 40 5.92 -36.43 -23.47
N THR A 41 6.73 -37.16 -24.20
CA THR A 41 6.25 -38.11 -25.20
C THR A 41 5.55 -39.29 -24.52
N PRO A 42 4.80 -40.13 -25.28
CA PRO A 42 4.24 -41.39 -24.75
C PRO A 42 5.30 -42.34 -24.16
N GLN A 43 6.56 -42.21 -24.60
CA GLN A 43 7.70 -42.98 -24.08
C GLN A 43 8.31 -42.37 -22.81
N GLY A 44 7.78 -41.24 -22.33
CA GLY A 44 8.24 -40.56 -21.08
C GLY A 44 9.39 -39.58 -21.30
N GLU A 45 9.89 -39.42 -22.53
CA GLU A 45 10.98 -38.50 -22.85
C GLU A 45 10.49 -37.05 -22.91
N PHE A 46 11.42 -36.10 -22.81
CA PHE A 46 11.12 -34.69 -23.00
C PHE A 46 10.65 -34.41 -24.42
N GLY A 47 9.36 -34.10 -24.57
CA GLY A 47 8.72 -33.82 -25.84
C GLY A 47 8.79 -32.35 -26.25
N GLY A 48 8.98 -31.44 -25.28
CA GLY A 48 9.01 -30.02 -25.55
C GLY A 48 8.36 -29.18 -24.44
N ILE A 49 8.10 -27.91 -24.74
CA ILE A 49 7.41 -26.98 -23.84
C ILE A 49 6.26 -26.27 -24.55
N VAL A 50 5.22 -25.96 -23.76
CA VAL A 50 4.21 -24.96 -24.12
C VAL A 50 4.59 -23.66 -23.42
N LEU A 51 4.71 -22.57 -24.16
CA LEU A 51 5.13 -21.27 -23.67
C LEU A 51 4.02 -20.24 -23.84
N GLY A 52 3.64 -19.60 -22.73
CA GLY A 52 2.87 -18.37 -22.70
C GLY A 52 3.73 -17.21 -22.22
N ALA A 53 3.37 -15.98 -22.57
CA ALA A 53 4.06 -14.79 -22.08
C ALA A 53 3.05 -13.72 -21.68
N VAL A 54 3.18 -13.20 -20.46
CA VAL A 54 2.37 -12.07 -19.98
C VAL A 54 3.19 -10.80 -20.13
N ARG A 55 2.66 -9.79 -20.84
CA ARG A 55 3.30 -8.48 -20.96
C ARG A 55 3.34 -7.79 -19.60
N LEU A 56 4.46 -7.19 -19.25
CA LEU A 56 4.57 -6.50 -17.96
C LEU A 56 3.69 -5.26 -17.88
N SER A 57 3.35 -4.63 -19.01
CA SER A 57 2.39 -3.51 -19.04
C SER A 57 1.03 -3.88 -18.45
N TYR A 58 0.60 -5.14 -18.59
CA TYR A 58 -0.63 -5.63 -17.96
C TYR A 58 -0.61 -5.48 -16.43
N PHE A 59 0.49 -5.83 -15.79
CA PHE A 59 0.62 -5.65 -14.34
C PHE A 59 0.67 -4.17 -13.96
N ASN A 60 1.32 -3.34 -14.79
CA ASN A 60 1.40 -1.90 -14.54
C ASN A 60 0.03 -1.22 -14.59
N GLU A 61 -0.78 -1.56 -15.60
CA GLU A 61 -2.16 -1.07 -15.73
C GLU A 61 -3.03 -1.53 -14.53
N LEU A 62 -2.90 -2.80 -14.15
CA LEU A 62 -3.61 -3.35 -12.99
C LEU A 62 -3.21 -2.65 -11.70
N PHE A 63 -1.92 -2.44 -11.46
CA PHE A 63 -1.43 -1.82 -10.24
C PHE A 63 -1.68 -0.31 -10.19
N ALA A 64 -1.72 0.37 -11.35
CA ALA A 64 -2.05 1.79 -11.46
C ALA A 64 -3.48 2.11 -11.01
N SER A 65 -4.38 1.13 -11.07
CA SER A 65 -5.76 1.30 -10.58
C SER A 65 -5.88 1.41 -9.06
N VAL A 66 -4.80 1.09 -8.32
CA VAL A 66 -4.80 1.09 -6.85
C VAL A 66 -4.15 2.38 -6.34
N ASP A 67 -4.94 3.30 -5.78
CA ASP A 67 -4.42 4.51 -5.12
C ASP A 67 -3.90 4.18 -3.72
N LEU A 68 -2.60 4.08 -3.60
CA LEU A 68 -1.91 3.82 -2.33
C LEU A 68 -1.29 5.08 -1.70
N GLY A 69 -1.37 6.21 -2.39
CA GLY A 69 -0.73 7.47 -1.98
C GLY A 69 0.78 7.54 -2.26
N GLU A 70 1.37 8.69 -1.92
CA GLU A 70 2.77 9.02 -2.22
C GLU A 70 3.76 8.01 -1.61
N LYS A 71 4.85 7.69 -2.33
CA LYS A 71 5.95 6.78 -1.91
C LYS A 71 5.50 5.37 -1.54
N SER A 72 4.28 5.00 -1.91
CA SER A 72 3.72 3.65 -1.76
C SER A 72 3.81 2.90 -3.08
N GLY A 73 3.60 1.60 -3.06
CA GLY A 73 3.64 0.83 -4.30
C GLY A 73 3.17 -0.61 -4.16
N VAL A 74 2.95 -1.22 -5.32
CA VAL A 74 2.68 -2.65 -5.45
C VAL A 74 3.87 -3.29 -6.15
N ASN A 75 4.30 -4.43 -5.67
CA ASN A 75 5.40 -5.17 -6.26
C ASN A 75 5.03 -6.65 -6.42
N LEU A 76 5.47 -7.21 -7.50
CA LEU A 76 5.37 -8.64 -7.80
C LEU A 76 6.78 -9.20 -7.88
N PHE A 77 7.10 -10.14 -7.02
CA PHE A 77 8.38 -10.83 -6.96
C PHE A 77 8.21 -12.30 -7.31
N ARG A 78 9.27 -12.91 -7.83
CA ARG A 78 9.44 -14.36 -7.79
C ARG A 78 9.90 -14.78 -6.39
N ASN A 79 9.67 -16.05 -6.04
CA ASN A 79 10.13 -16.60 -4.75
C ASN A 79 11.65 -16.54 -4.57
N ASP A 80 12.43 -16.43 -5.66
CA ASP A 80 13.88 -16.23 -5.61
C ASP A 80 14.31 -14.76 -5.45
N GLY A 81 13.36 -13.85 -5.26
CA GLY A 81 13.61 -12.43 -5.05
C GLY A 81 13.75 -11.59 -6.31
N VAL A 82 13.56 -12.15 -7.51
CA VAL A 82 13.60 -11.39 -8.76
C VAL A 82 12.34 -10.53 -8.89
N ILE A 83 12.52 -9.24 -9.16
CA ILE A 83 11.44 -8.28 -9.40
C ILE A 83 10.81 -8.59 -10.76
N VAL A 84 9.53 -8.95 -10.76
CA VAL A 84 8.75 -9.19 -11.97
C VAL A 84 8.10 -7.90 -12.45
N SER A 85 7.42 -7.19 -11.56
CA SER A 85 6.78 -5.92 -11.85
C SER A 85 6.73 -5.08 -10.59
N ARG A 86 6.72 -3.76 -10.77
CA ARG A 86 6.67 -2.79 -9.69
C ARG A 86 5.86 -1.58 -10.12
N PHE A 87 5.01 -1.10 -9.23
CA PHE A 87 4.30 0.17 -9.41
C PHE A 87 4.57 1.09 -8.21
N PRO A 88 4.93 2.37 -8.38
CA PRO A 88 5.19 3.04 -9.67
C PRO A 88 6.27 2.35 -10.48
N TYR A 89 6.05 2.28 -11.79
CA TYR A 89 6.89 1.51 -12.70
C TYR A 89 8.27 2.12 -12.88
N GLY A 90 9.28 1.25 -12.92
CA GLY A 90 10.64 1.63 -13.25
C GLY A 90 11.31 0.50 -14.01
N ASP A 91 11.54 0.70 -15.32
CA ASP A 91 12.21 -0.28 -16.19
C ASP A 91 13.53 -0.79 -15.61
N ALA A 92 14.26 0.11 -14.98
CA ALA A 92 15.57 -0.18 -14.41
C ALA A 92 15.54 -1.20 -13.26
N ASP A 93 14.39 -1.43 -12.61
CA ASP A 93 14.28 -2.33 -11.48
C ASP A 93 13.78 -3.72 -11.85
N VAL A 94 13.12 -3.87 -13.00
CA VAL A 94 12.62 -5.16 -13.49
C VAL A 94 13.79 -6.11 -13.77
N GLY A 95 13.66 -7.34 -13.28
CA GLY A 95 14.71 -8.37 -13.41
C GLY A 95 15.83 -8.28 -12.37
N LYS A 96 15.96 -7.19 -11.62
CA LYS A 96 16.88 -7.13 -10.48
C LYS A 96 16.45 -8.10 -9.38
N SER A 97 17.42 -8.54 -8.58
CA SER A 97 17.17 -9.42 -7.44
C SER A 97 17.29 -8.64 -6.12
N ILE A 98 16.34 -8.86 -5.24
CA ILE A 98 16.38 -8.44 -3.83
C ILE A 98 16.63 -9.64 -2.90
N ALA A 99 17.10 -10.76 -3.44
CA ALA A 99 17.45 -11.94 -2.66
C ALA A 99 18.44 -11.58 -1.54
N GLY A 100 18.29 -12.20 -0.37
CA GLY A 100 19.15 -11.95 0.79
C GLY A 100 18.86 -10.64 1.55
N THR A 101 17.97 -9.78 1.06
CA THR A 101 17.56 -8.61 1.84
C THR A 101 16.66 -9.02 3.01
N PRO A 102 16.67 -8.26 4.13
CA PRO A 102 15.83 -8.58 5.29
C PRO A 102 14.33 -8.70 4.96
N ASN A 103 13.84 -7.87 4.05
CA ASN A 103 12.44 -7.93 3.62
C ASN A 103 12.15 -9.20 2.82
N MET A 104 13.06 -9.60 1.90
CA MET A 104 12.86 -10.82 1.10
C MET A 104 12.90 -12.09 1.95
N ILE A 105 13.77 -12.13 2.94
CA ILE A 105 13.82 -13.23 3.92
C ILE A 105 12.47 -13.36 4.64
N ARG A 106 11.88 -12.25 5.08
CA ARG A 106 10.55 -12.26 5.71
C ARG A 106 9.45 -12.72 4.76
N PHE A 107 9.46 -12.25 3.51
CA PHE A 107 8.49 -12.71 2.51
C PHE A 107 8.56 -14.22 2.25
N GLN A 108 9.74 -14.84 2.44
CA GLN A 108 9.91 -16.28 2.24
C GLN A 108 9.53 -17.12 3.45
N GLN A 109 9.53 -16.56 4.67
CA GLN A 109 9.24 -17.29 5.91
C GLN A 109 7.76 -17.63 6.08
N GLU A 110 6.87 -16.78 5.58
CA GLU A 110 5.42 -16.91 5.77
C GLU A 110 4.69 -16.87 4.42
N LYS A 111 3.53 -17.50 4.35
CA LYS A 111 2.71 -17.49 3.12
C LYS A 111 2.01 -16.15 2.89
N GLU A 112 1.67 -15.46 3.96
CA GLU A 112 1.10 -14.12 3.96
C GLU A 112 1.38 -13.44 5.30
N GLY A 113 1.41 -12.12 5.31
CA GLY A 113 1.68 -11.37 6.54
C GLY A 113 1.83 -9.88 6.30
N SER A 114 2.09 -9.17 7.39
CA SER A 114 2.38 -7.73 7.36
C SER A 114 3.49 -7.40 8.34
N PHE A 115 4.38 -6.50 7.93
CA PHE A 115 5.45 -5.99 8.79
C PHE A 115 5.89 -4.59 8.37
N VAL A 116 6.62 -3.92 9.24
CA VAL A 116 7.29 -2.65 8.93
C VAL A 116 8.76 -2.92 8.65
N GLY A 117 9.27 -2.39 7.56
CA GLY A 117 10.66 -2.57 7.16
C GLY A 117 11.15 -1.42 6.28
N ARG A 118 12.48 -1.38 6.09
CA ARG A 118 13.11 -0.41 5.21
C ARG A 118 13.30 -1.02 3.82
N ALA A 119 12.88 -0.31 2.79
CA ALA A 119 12.99 -0.79 1.42
C ALA A 119 14.44 -0.87 0.96
N ALA A 120 14.81 -1.97 0.30
CA ALA A 120 16.18 -2.20 -0.16
C ALA A 120 16.59 -1.26 -1.31
N LEU A 121 15.64 -0.74 -2.10
CA LEU A 121 15.92 0.06 -3.29
C LEU A 121 16.09 1.55 -3.00
N ASP A 122 15.33 2.10 -2.04
CA ASP A 122 15.30 3.53 -1.78
C ASP A 122 15.42 3.91 -0.29
N GLY A 123 15.58 2.92 0.59
CA GLY A 123 15.76 3.13 2.03
C GLY A 123 14.54 3.65 2.79
N VAL A 124 13.40 3.83 2.13
CA VAL A 124 12.18 4.38 2.76
C VAL A 124 11.53 3.33 3.67
N GLU A 125 11.14 3.76 4.88
CA GLU A 125 10.39 2.90 5.81
C GLU A 125 8.93 2.76 5.35
N ARG A 126 8.52 1.52 5.14
CA ARG A 126 7.17 1.17 4.66
C ARG A 126 6.54 0.08 5.52
N SER A 127 5.23 0.12 5.60
CA SER A 127 4.43 -1.04 6.01
C SER A 127 4.22 -1.93 4.78
N TYR A 128 4.63 -3.17 4.89
CA TYR A 128 4.49 -4.20 3.87
C TYR A 128 3.36 -5.13 4.24
N SER A 129 2.46 -5.38 3.30
CA SER A 129 1.49 -6.48 3.35
C SER A 129 1.73 -7.37 2.15
N PHE A 130 1.91 -8.65 2.34
CA PHE A 130 2.30 -9.58 1.28
C PHE A 130 1.53 -10.89 1.33
N LYS A 131 1.46 -11.53 0.15
CA LYS A 131 0.84 -12.84 -0.01
C LYS A 131 1.50 -13.62 -1.13
N HIS A 132 1.76 -14.90 -0.89
CA HIS A 132 2.15 -15.84 -1.92
C HIS A 132 0.94 -16.18 -2.81
N LEU A 133 1.15 -16.21 -4.12
CA LEU A 133 0.08 -16.44 -5.09
C LEU A 133 -0.21 -17.94 -5.29
N GLY A 134 -0.56 -18.64 -4.22
CA GLY A 134 -0.98 -20.04 -4.24
C GLY A 134 0.07 -20.96 -4.86
N ARG A 135 -0.27 -21.57 -6.02
CA ARG A 135 0.60 -22.51 -6.76
C ARG A 135 1.67 -21.84 -7.63
N PHE A 136 1.64 -20.52 -7.77
CA PHE A 136 2.64 -19.80 -8.54
C PHE A 136 3.83 -19.43 -7.65
N PRO A 137 5.07 -19.53 -8.15
CA PRO A 137 6.26 -19.11 -7.40
C PRO A 137 6.38 -17.58 -7.40
N LEU A 138 5.33 -16.89 -7.01
CA LEU A 138 5.19 -15.45 -7.01
C LEU A 138 4.70 -14.94 -5.67
N ILE A 139 5.20 -13.78 -5.28
CA ILE A 139 4.83 -13.05 -4.06
C ILE A 139 4.35 -11.67 -4.49
N LEU A 140 3.09 -11.36 -4.18
CA LEU A 140 2.53 -10.02 -4.33
C LEU A 140 2.72 -9.27 -3.01
N ASN A 141 3.21 -8.04 -3.09
CA ASN A 141 3.32 -7.20 -1.93
C ASN A 141 2.77 -5.79 -2.21
N VAL A 142 2.13 -5.23 -1.20
CA VAL A 142 1.73 -3.83 -1.15
C VAL A 142 2.59 -3.15 -0.10
N ALA A 143 3.25 -2.07 -0.49
CA ALA A 143 4.15 -1.30 0.36
C ALA A 143 3.61 0.12 0.52
N GLN A 144 3.21 0.51 1.73
CA GLN A 144 2.70 1.84 2.04
C GLN A 144 3.71 2.63 2.87
N ALA A 145 4.09 3.81 2.41
CA ALA A 145 4.99 4.67 3.17
C ALA A 145 4.32 5.13 4.47
N LYS A 146 5.00 4.91 5.59
CA LYS A 146 4.52 5.27 6.93
C LYS A 146 4.18 6.77 7.02
N ALA A 147 4.96 7.62 6.38
CA ALA A 147 4.71 9.05 6.33
C ALA A 147 3.36 9.41 5.65
N THR A 148 2.93 8.65 4.65
CA THR A 148 1.67 8.87 3.94
C THR A 148 0.45 8.52 4.80
N ILE A 149 0.55 7.45 5.59
CA ILE A 149 -0.51 7.02 6.51
C ILE A 149 -0.78 8.13 7.54
N PHE A 150 0.27 8.69 8.14
CA PHE A 150 0.14 9.74 9.16
C PHE A 150 -0.29 11.10 8.59
N LYS A 151 0.11 11.44 7.33
CA LYS A 151 -0.26 12.72 6.70
C LYS A 151 -1.77 12.88 6.53
N LYS A 152 -2.45 11.82 6.11
CA LYS A 152 -3.92 11.82 5.94
C LYS A 152 -4.65 11.92 7.29
N TRP A 153 -4.16 11.20 8.29
CA TRP A 153 -4.74 11.20 9.64
C TRP A 153 -4.55 12.55 10.35
N ASN A 154 -3.35 13.12 10.25
CA ASN A 154 -3.02 14.39 10.89
C ASN A 154 -3.88 15.55 10.36
N ARG A 155 -4.13 15.60 9.05
CA ARG A 155 -5.02 16.62 8.44
C ARG A 155 -6.45 16.54 8.99
N SER A 156 -6.99 15.35 9.16
CA SER A 156 -8.34 15.15 9.72
C SER A 156 -8.39 15.47 11.21
N ALA A 157 -7.34 15.10 11.97
CA ALA A 157 -7.24 15.38 13.39
C ALA A 157 -7.16 16.89 13.69
N TRP A 158 -6.39 17.66 12.92
CA TRP A 158 -6.33 19.12 13.04
C TRP A 158 -7.67 19.78 12.73
N GLY A 159 -8.41 19.32 11.70
CA GLY A 159 -9.74 19.84 11.38
C GLY A 159 -10.73 19.62 12.52
N LEU A 160 -10.74 18.42 13.11
CA LEU A 160 -11.61 18.10 14.23
C LEU A 160 -11.23 18.88 15.49
N GLY A 161 -9.92 19.01 15.77
CA GLY A 161 -9.40 19.78 16.91
C GLY A 161 -9.78 21.26 16.83
N LEU A 162 -9.65 21.87 15.65
CA LEU A 162 -10.02 23.27 15.46
C LEU A 162 -11.53 23.50 15.62
N PHE A 163 -12.34 22.59 15.11
CA PHE A 163 -13.80 22.65 15.24
C PHE A 163 -14.26 22.53 16.71
N THR A 164 -13.72 21.58 17.45
CA THR A 164 -14.04 21.42 18.88
C THR A 164 -13.58 22.61 19.70
N PHE A 165 -12.41 23.18 19.40
CA PHE A 165 -11.92 24.39 20.07
C PHE A 165 -12.81 25.62 19.78
N ALA A 166 -13.27 25.79 18.54
CA ALA A 166 -14.21 26.87 18.18
C ALA A 166 -15.56 26.74 18.92
N LEU A 167 -16.09 25.52 19.04
CA LEU A 167 -17.31 25.25 19.81
C LEU A 167 -17.13 25.57 21.30
N MET A 168 -15.97 25.24 21.87
CA MET A 168 -15.65 25.53 23.26
C MET A 168 -15.58 27.04 23.52
N LEU A 169 -14.96 27.81 22.61
CA LEU A 169 -14.94 29.28 22.69
C LEU A 169 -16.35 29.88 22.56
N ALA A 170 -17.16 29.39 21.63
CA ALA A 170 -18.55 29.85 21.46
C ALA A 170 -19.42 29.61 22.69
N SER A 171 -19.32 28.42 23.29
CA SER A 171 -20.04 28.09 24.51
C SER A 171 -19.61 28.93 25.71
N MET A 172 -18.28 29.21 25.81
CA MET A 172 -17.75 30.07 26.84
C MET A 172 -18.23 31.53 26.68
N ALA A 173 -18.20 32.06 25.46
CA ALA A 173 -18.73 33.39 25.15
C ALA A 173 -20.22 33.52 25.49
N LEU A 174 -21.02 32.49 25.14
CA LEU A 174 -22.44 32.43 25.46
C LEU A 174 -22.70 32.43 26.97
N ALA A 175 -21.94 31.66 27.73
CA ALA A 175 -22.02 31.63 29.20
C ALA A 175 -21.70 32.99 29.81
N VAL A 176 -20.66 33.69 29.31
CA VAL A 176 -20.31 35.04 29.77
C VAL A 176 -21.41 36.07 29.48
N LEU A 177 -21.97 36.02 28.26
CA LEU A 177 -23.06 36.89 27.85
C LEU A 177 -24.31 36.65 28.72
N PHE A 178 -24.66 35.39 28.94
CA PHE A 178 -25.80 35.02 29.79
C PHE A 178 -25.62 35.46 31.24
N ASN A 179 -24.43 35.30 31.80
CA ASN A 179 -24.12 35.74 33.14
C ASN A 179 -24.18 37.27 33.28
N ARG A 180 -23.70 38.02 32.28
CA ARG A 180 -23.82 39.49 32.22
C ARG A 180 -25.28 39.95 32.18
N GLU A 181 -26.13 39.27 31.41
CA GLU A 181 -27.53 39.60 31.28
C GLU A 181 -28.29 39.32 32.58
N LEU A 182 -27.98 38.22 33.28
CA LEU A 182 -28.54 37.92 34.60
C LEU A 182 -28.19 38.98 35.64
N HIS A 183 -26.92 39.42 35.72
CA HIS A 183 -26.50 40.47 36.61
C HIS A 183 -27.18 41.82 36.32
N ARG A 184 -27.36 42.17 35.04
CA ARG A 184 -28.11 43.36 34.62
C ARG A 184 -29.57 43.33 35.12
N ARG A 185 -30.25 42.24 34.94
CA ARG A 185 -31.66 42.08 35.40
C ARG A 185 -31.79 42.13 36.88
N GLN A 186 -30.86 41.55 37.61
CA GLN A 186 -30.87 41.65 39.11
C GLN A 186 -30.62 43.07 39.59
N ALA A 187 -29.73 43.83 38.94
CA ALA A 187 -29.49 45.24 39.32
C ALA A 187 -30.73 46.11 39.07
N VAL A 188 -31.42 45.91 37.94
CA VAL A 188 -32.67 46.67 37.62
C VAL A 188 -33.79 46.33 38.59
N SER A 189 -34.01 45.07 38.94
CA SER A 189 -35.05 44.67 39.92
C SER A 189 -34.77 45.19 41.33
N ALA A 190 -33.49 45.23 41.76
CA ALA A 190 -33.11 45.81 43.04
C ALA A 190 -33.35 47.33 43.11
N GLN A 191 -33.13 48.06 42.01
CA GLN A 191 -33.45 49.49 41.92
C GLN A 191 -34.96 49.76 41.99
N LEU A 192 -35.77 48.98 41.29
CA LEU A 192 -37.25 49.11 41.34
C LEU A 192 -37.77 48.87 42.76
N GLN A 193 -37.33 47.84 43.46
CA GLN A 193 -37.71 47.58 44.86
C GLN A 193 -37.30 48.67 45.83
N ARG A 194 -36.20 49.39 45.61
CA ARG A 194 -35.79 50.53 46.44
C ARG A 194 -36.71 51.72 46.18
N ALA A 195 -36.99 52.04 44.92
CA ALA A 195 -37.88 53.13 44.56
C ALA A 195 -39.32 52.92 45.09
N GLU A 196 -39.87 51.70 45.08
CA GLU A 196 -41.15 51.39 45.67
C GLU A 196 -41.19 51.60 47.20
N ARG A 197 -40.11 51.24 47.89
CA ARG A 197 -40.02 51.47 49.38
C ARG A 197 -39.91 52.93 49.72
N ASP A 198 -39.20 53.73 48.91
CA ASP A 198 -39.10 55.18 49.11
C ASP A 198 -40.39 55.95 48.85
N MET A 199 -41.31 55.42 48.05
CA MET A 199 -42.61 56.00 47.78
C MET A 199 -43.69 55.59 48.78
N SER A 200 -43.46 54.59 49.60
CA SER A 200 -44.43 54.07 50.59
C SER A 200 -44.20 54.57 52.03
N ASN A 201 -43.16 55.42 52.22
CA ASN A 201 -42.92 56.15 53.47
C ASN A 201 -43.23 57.64 53.30
#